data_483d6a566a9d4ed2f8a4cbb4a13a0412
#
_entry.id   483d6a566a9d4ed2f8a4cbb4a13a0412
#
_cell.length_a   1.000
_cell.length_b   1.000
_cell.length_c   1.000
_cell.angle_alpha   90.00
_cell.angle_beta   90.00
_cell.angle_gamma   90.00
#
_symmetry.space_group_name_H-M   'P 1'
#
loop_
_entity.id
_entity.type
_entity.pdbx_description
1 polymer ?
#
loop_
_entity_poly.entity_id
_entity_poly.type
_entity_poly.pdbx_seq_one_letter_code
_entity_poly.pdbx_strand_id
1 'polypeptide(L)'
;MSQEIKDFQCATAERILHIYKNLGHRRVLLADEVGLGKTYVAKQVINLIREWHKQEQDDFFKVVYICSNANIADQNIEKLGVDNRMSISESRLSMQHLYIKLAEKKIAEQREKGEMPESIIPLTPSTSFRFYSAQGTANERALMYDILCELPPVSYT
;
A
#
# COMPACT_ATOMS: atom_id res chain seq x y z
N MET A 1 -22.39 0.74 -16.16
CA MET A 1 -21.73 2.07 -16.07
C MET A 1 -21.69 2.63 -17.48
N SER A 2 -22.26 3.81 -17.72
CA SER A 2 -22.30 4.40 -19.06
C SER A 2 -20.89 4.75 -19.56
N GLN A 3 -20.68 4.84 -20.88
CA GLN A 3 -19.40 5.21 -21.48
C GLN A 3 -18.96 6.60 -21.01
N GLU A 4 -19.88 7.55 -20.95
CA GLU A 4 -19.63 8.92 -20.48
C GLU A 4 -19.05 8.99 -19.06
N ILE A 5 -19.53 8.14 -18.13
CA ILE A 5 -18.98 8.08 -16.75
C ILE A 5 -17.54 7.56 -16.77
N LYS A 6 -17.23 6.58 -17.63
CA LYS A 6 -15.86 6.06 -17.76
C LYS A 6 -14.93 7.12 -18.35
N ASP A 7 -15.38 7.84 -19.35
CA ASP A 7 -14.59 8.89 -20.00
C ASP A 7 -14.30 10.04 -19.03
N PHE A 8 -15.26 10.45 -18.22
CA PHE A 8 -15.07 11.43 -17.14
C PHE A 8 -14.04 10.95 -16.09
N GLN A 9 -14.13 9.70 -15.67
CA GLN A 9 -13.21 9.13 -14.69
C GLN A 9 -11.76 9.05 -15.22
N CYS A 10 -11.59 8.70 -16.50
CA CYS A 10 -10.29 8.69 -17.15
C CYS A 10 -9.71 10.11 -17.27
N ALA A 11 -10.50 11.06 -17.74
CA ALA A 11 -10.08 12.46 -17.83
C ALA A 11 -9.68 13.04 -16.46
N THR A 12 -10.41 12.66 -15.40
CA THR A 12 -10.07 13.05 -14.02
C THR A 12 -8.74 12.46 -13.60
N ALA A 13 -8.48 11.18 -13.89
CA ALA A 13 -7.21 10.53 -13.56
C ALA A 13 -6.03 11.16 -14.32
N GLU A 14 -6.19 11.45 -15.60
CA GLU A 14 -5.18 12.15 -16.42
C GLU A 14 -4.90 13.56 -15.88
N ARG A 15 -5.95 14.28 -15.46
CA ARG A 15 -5.79 15.60 -14.83
C ARG A 15 -4.99 15.51 -13.52
N ILE A 16 -5.24 14.49 -12.70
CA ILE A 16 -4.47 14.25 -11.47
C ILE A 16 -2.99 13.99 -11.80
N LEU A 17 -2.70 13.13 -12.79
CA LEU A 17 -1.34 12.89 -13.24
C LEU A 17 -0.66 14.16 -13.74
N HIS A 18 -1.37 14.97 -14.53
CA HIS A 18 -0.86 16.26 -15.02
C HIS A 18 -0.50 17.20 -13.87
N ILE A 19 -1.35 17.32 -12.86
CA ILE A 19 -1.10 18.13 -11.67
C ILE A 19 0.16 17.65 -10.95
N TYR A 20 0.32 16.34 -10.80
CA TYR A 20 1.46 15.74 -10.14
C TYR A 20 2.76 15.90 -10.93
N LYS A 21 2.75 15.51 -12.20
CA LYS A 21 3.94 15.45 -13.07
C LYS A 21 4.37 16.83 -13.57
N ASN A 22 3.44 17.65 -14.03
CA ASN A 22 3.74 18.87 -14.76
C ASN A 22 3.68 20.12 -13.88
N LEU A 23 2.78 20.16 -12.89
CA LEU A 23 2.66 21.29 -11.97
C LEU A 23 3.43 21.08 -10.66
N GLY A 24 4.01 19.91 -10.44
CA GLY A 24 4.80 19.58 -9.26
C GLY A 24 4.01 19.52 -7.95
N HIS A 25 2.68 19.50 -8.00
CA HIS A 25 1.85 19.39 -6.80
C HIS A 25 1.74 17.94 -6.36
N ARG A 26 2.20 17.65 -5.15
CA ARG A 26 2.20 16.29 -4.58
C ARG A 26 0.95 15.93 -3.80
N ARG A 27 -0.04 16.80 -3.76
CA ARG A 27 -1.31 16.61 -3.04
C ARG A 27 -2.46 17.03 -3.93
N VAL A 28 -3.42 16.12 -4.10
CA VAL A 28 -4.63 16.36 -4.90
C VAL A 28 -5.82 15.89 -4.08
N LEU A 29 -6.86 16.73 -4.01
CA LEU A 29 -8.15 16.38 -3.41
C LEU A 29 -9.15 16.05 -4.52
N LEU A 30 -9.71 14.85 -4.47
CA LEU A 30 -10.84 14.43 -5.30
C LEU A 30 -12.12 14.51 -4.48
N ALA A 31 -12.90 15.57 -4.67
CA ALA A 31 -14.11 15.88 -3.91
C ALA A 31 -15.40 15.59 -4.70
N ASP A 32 -15.48 14.40 -5.31
CA ASP A 32 -16.67 13.97 -6.05
C ASP A 32 -17.77 13.45 -5.12
N GLU A 33 -19.01 13.46 -5.61
CA GLU A 33 -20.14 12.86 -4.91
C GLU A 33 -19.98 11.35 -4.66
N VAL A 34 -20.77 10.83 -3.73
CA VAL A 34 -20.81 9.41 -3.43
C VAL A 34 -21.35 8.63 -4.63
N GLY A 35 -20.71 7.53 -5.00
CA GLY A 35 -21.15 6.68 -6.10
C GLY A 35 -20.54 6.99 -7.47
N LEU A 36 -19.84 8.12 -7.66
CA LEU A 36 -19.18 8.46 -8.94
C LEU A 36 -17.90 7.66 -9.24
N GLY A 37 -17.61 6.64 -8.43
CA GLY A 37 -16.53 5.71 -8.71
C GLY A 37 -15.13 6.21 -8.36
N LYS A 38 -14.97 6.94 -7.25
CA LYS A 38 -13.65 7.42 -6.75
C LYS A 38 -12.59 6.32 -6.70
N THR A 39 -12.97 5.09 -6.33
CA THR A 39 -12.05 3.95 -6.32
C THR A 39 -11.56 3.59 -7.72
N TYR A 40 -12.42 3.76 -8.74
CA TYR A 40 -12.01 3.55 -10.13
C TYR A 40 -11.04 4.63 -10.60
N VAL A 41 -11.31 5.91 -10.28
CA VAL A 41 -10.38 7.00 -10.54
C VAL A 41 -9.03 6.74 -9.86
N ALA A 42 -9.03 6.33 -8.59
CA ALA A 42 -7.82 5.98 -7.85
C ALA A 42 -7.04 4.84 -8.55
N LYS A 43 -7.72 3.80 -9.02
CA LYS A 43 -7.11 2.72 -9.82
C LYS A 43 -6.45 3.25 -11.09
N GLN A 44 -7.13 4.12 -11.83
CA GLN A 44 -6.58 4.72 -13.05
C GLN A 44 -5.36 5.58 -12.75
N VAL A 45 -5.42 6.40 -11.70
CA VAL A 45 -4.26 7.20 -11.24
C VAL A 45 -3.07 6.30 -10.89
N ILE A 46 -3.29 5.21 -10.14
CA ILE A 46 -2.25 4.24 -9.80
C ILE A 46 -1.63 3.65 -11.08
N ASN A 47 -2.44 3.25 -12.05
CA ASN A 47 -1.94 2.71 -13.31
C ASN A 47 -1.10 3.73 -14.09
N LEU A 48 -1.57 4.96 -14.21
CA LEU A 48 -0.86 6.04 -14.91
C LEU A 48 0.48 6.38 -14.22
N ILE A 49 0.48 6.46 -12.90
CA ILE A 49 1.71 6.73 -12.13
C ILE A 49 2.67 5.54 -12.22
N ARG A 50 2.17 4.30 -12.18
CA ARG A 50 2.99 3.09 -12.36
C ARG A 50 3.70 3.09 -13.70
N GLU A 51 2.98 3.38 -14.79
CA GLU A 51 3.58 3.44 -16.12
C GLU A 51 4.61 4.58 -16.24
N TRP A 52 4.36 5.70 -15.60
CA TRP A 52 5.36 6.76 -15.53
C TRP A 52 6.62 6.34 -14.76
N HIS A 53 6.48 5.71 -13.59
CA HIS A 53 7.63 5.18 -12.82
C HIS A 53 8.44 4.15 -13.61
N LYS A 54 7.79 3.30 -14.40
CA LYS A 54 8.48 2.39 -15.32
C LYS A 54 9.31 3.13 -16.38
N GLN A 55 8.77 4.21 -16.94
CA GLN A 55 9.49 5.03 -17.93
C GLN A 55 10.70 5.75 -17.33
N GLU A 56 10.60 6.18 -16.08
CA GLU A 56 11.71 6.80 -15.33
C GLU A 56 12.72 5.75 -14.81
N GLN A 57 12.47 4.46 -15.05
CA GLN A 57 13.30 3.34 -14.59
C GLN A 57 13.45 3.26 -13.06
N ASP A 58 12.38 3.58 -12.35
CA ASP A 58 12.35 3.45 -10.89
C ASP A 58 12.42 1.98 -10.45
N ASP A 59 13.15 1.75 -9.38
CA ASP A 59 13.43 0.40 -8.88
C ASP A 59 12.25 -0.25 -8.15
N PHE A 60 11.25 0.52 -7.75
CA PHE A 60 10.16 0.03 -6.91
C PHE A 60 8.94 0.95 -6.90
N PHE A 61 7.74 0.39 -7.03
CA PHE A 61 6.48 1.12 -6.95
C PHE A 61 5.70 0.75 -5.69
N LYS A 62 5.45 1.73 -4.82
CA LYS A 62 4.77 1.52 -3.55
C LYS A 62 3.50 2.36 -3.42
N VAL A 63 2.40 1.70 -3.11
CA VAL A 63 1.11 2.34 -2.80
C VAL A 63 0.82 2.18 -1.30
N VAL A 64 0.44 3.26 -0.64
CA VAL A 64 -0.08 3.22 0.74
C VAL A 64 -1.54 3.61 0.69
N TYR A 65 -2.40 2.67 1.06
CA TYR A 65 -3.84 2.87 1.12
C TYR A 65 -4.30 3.14 2.55
N ILE A 66 -4.78 4.34 2.83
CA ILE A 66 -5.20 4.75 4.17
C ILE A 66 -6.71 4.90 4.23
N CYS A 67 -7.37 4.21 5.15
CA CYS A 67 -8.79 4.40 5.41
C CYS A 67 -9.14 4.10 6.87
N SER A 68 -10.33 4.50 7.29
CA SER A 68 -10.79 4.37 8.68
C SER A 68 -11.18 2.95 9.09
N ASN A 69 -11.50 2.08 8.13
CA ASN A 69 -12.09 0.76 8.38
C ASN A 69 -11.36 -0.36 7.64
N ALA A 70 -10.99 -1.41 8.38
CA ALA A 70 -10.27 -2.56 7.86
C ALA A 70 -11.04 -3.30 6.75
N ASN A 71 -12.34 -3.55 6.94
CA ASN A 71 -13.16 -4.26 5.95
C ASN A 71 -13.28 -3.47 4.64
N ILE A 72 -13.37 -2.15 4.73
CA ILE A 72 -13.37 -1.27 3.55
C ILE A 72 -12.00 -1.29 2.86
N ALA A 73 -10.92 -1.34 3.63
CA ALA A 73 -9.58 -1.45 3.07
C ALA A 73 -9.42 -2.73 2.26
N ASP A 74 -9.78 -3.89 2.81
CA ASP A 74 -9.67 -5.19 2.12
C ASP A 74 -10.43 -5.18 0.79
N GLN A 75 -11.68 -4.72 0.80
CA GLN A 75 -12.52 -4.66 -0.41
C GLN A 75 -11.97 -3.71 -1.49
N ASN A 76 -11.38 -2.59 -1.08
CA ASN A 76 -10.90 -1.59 -2.03
C ASN A 76 -9.51 -1.93 -2.57
N ILE A 77 -8.61 -2.48 -1.76
CA ILE A 77 -7.28 -2.90 -2.18
C ILE A 77 -7.37 -3.91 -3.33
N GLU A 78 -8.30 -4.85 -3.23
CA GLU A 78 -8.53 -5.83 -4.29
C GLU A 78 -8.90 -5.15 -5.63
N LYS A 79 -9.69 -4.08 -5.58
CA LYS A 79 -10.14 -3.34 -6.76
C LYS A 79 -9.04 -2.47 -7.37
N LEU A 80 -8.04 -2.07 -6.61
CA LEU A 80 -6.96 -1.18 -7.07
C LEU A 80 -5.96 -1.85 -8.01
N GLY A 81 -5.87 -3.20 -8.01
CA GLY A 81 -5.07 -3.94 -8.99
C GLY A 81 -3.57 -3.72 -8.84
N VAL A 82 -3.08 -3.68 -7.62
CA VAL A 82 -1.64 -3.67 -7.28
C VAL A 82 -1.27 -5.05 -6.75
N ASP A 83 -0.17 -5.60 -7.24
CA ASP A 83 0.35 -6.88 -6.77
C ASP A 83 1.05 -6.75 -5.41
N ASN A 84 1.40 -7.87 -4.78
CA ASN A 84 2.03 -7.92 -3.46
C ASN A 84 1.26 -7.16 -2.38
N ARG A 85 0.02 -7.59 -2.16
CA ARG A 85 -0.86 -7.04 -1.12
C ARG A 85 -0.41 -7.49 0.26
N MET A 86 -0.26 -6.52 1.15
CA MET A 86 -0.14 -6.78 2.58
C MET A 86 -1.53 -7.02 3.18
N SER A 87 -1.67 -7.98 4.09
CA SER A 87 -2.90 -8.10 4.87
C SER A 87 -2.99 -6.98 5.92
N ILE A 88 -4.20 -6.63 6.33
CA ILE A 88 -4.40 -5.57 7.34
C ILE A 88 -3.78 -5.96 8.69
N SER A 89 -3.82 -7.24 9.06
CA SER A 89 -3.19 -7.71 10.28
C SER A 89 -1.67 -7.54 10.28
N GLU A 90 -1.04 -7.65 9.11
CA GLU A 90 0.40 -7.42 8.91
C GLU A 90 0.76 -5.94 8.84
N SER A 91 -0.20 -5.06 8.61
CA SER A 91 0.01 -3.61 8.54
C SER A 91 0.30 -2.94 9.89
N ARG A 92 0.24 -3.70 10.98
CA ARG A 92 0.63 -3.20 12.32
C ARG A 92 2.09 -2.76 12.32
N LEU A 93 2.38 -1.64 12.97
CA LEU A 93 3.74 -1.09 13.04
C LEU A 93 4.75 -2.10 13.60
N SER A 94 4.33 -2.92 14.57
CA SER A 94 5.13 -3.99 15.16
C SER A 94 5.51 -5.10 14.17
N MET A 95 4.73 -5.28 13.10
CA MET A 95 4.95 -6.32 12.09
C MET A 95 5.71 -5.83 10.86
N GLN A 96 5.94 -4.53 10.72
CA GLN A 96 6.55 -3.96 9.52
C GLN A 96 7.94 -4.50 9.23
N HIS A 97 8.71 -4.81 10.26
CA HIS A 97 10.06 -5.37 10.08
C HIS A 97 10.03 -6.76 9.43
N LEU A 98 9.15 -7.64 9.90
CA LEU A 98 8.95 -8.95 9.28
C LEU A 98 8.48 -8.83 7.84
N TYR A 99 7.58 -7.89 7.58
CA TYR A 99 7.05 -7.64 6.26
C TYR A 99 8.11 -7.14 5.27
N ILE A 100 9.04 -6.30 5.71
CA ILE A 100 10.17 -5.87 4.88
C ILE A 100 10.96 -7.09 4.40
N LYS A 101 11.32 -8.01 5.31
CA LYS A 101 12.05 -9.25 4.95
C LYS A 101 11.26 -10.15 3.98
N LEU A 102 9.95 -10.27 4.17
CA LEU A 102 9.09 -11.04 3.25
C LEU A 102 8.94 -10.36 1.89
N ALA A 103 8.87 -9.03 1.88
CA ALA A 103 8.80 -8.25 0.66
C ALA A 103 10.09 -8.31 -0.14
N GLU A 104 11.27 -8.31 0.50
CA GLU A 104 12.57 -8.43 -0.16
C GLU A 104 12.66 -9.67 -1.06
N LYS A 105 12.15 -10.80 -0.60
CA LYS A 105 12.12 -12.04 -1.39
C LYS A 105 11.25 -11.89 -2.64
N LYS A 106 10.03 -11.35 -2.49
CA LYS A 106 9.12 -11.14 -3.61
C LYS A 106 9.65 -10.09 -4.59
N ILE A 107 10.27 -9.04 -4.08
CA ILE A 107 10.94 -8.02 -4.89
C ILE A 107 12.06 -8.63 -5.73
N ALA A 108 12.88 -9.50 -5.14
CA ALA A 108 13.94 -10.20 -5.85
C ALA A 108 13.37 -11.07 -6.98
N GLU A 109 12.31 -11.84 -6.70
CA GLU A 109 11.64 -12.68 -7.69
C GLU A 109 11.06 -11.88 -8.87
N GLN A 110 10.49 -10.69 -8.61
CA GLN A 110 9.97 -9.81 -9.66
C GLN A 110 11.10 -9.19 -10.49
N ARG A 111 12.20 -8.78 -9.87
CA ARG A 111 13.39 -8.28 -10.57
C ARG A 111 14.03 -9.32 -11.47
N GLU A 112 14.10 -10.57 -11.04
CA GLU A 112 14.59 -11.68 -11.86
C GLU A 112 13.73 -11.89 -13.11
N LYS A 113 12.43 -11.60 -13.04
CA LYS A 113 11.50 -11.64 -14.19
C LYS A 113 11.57 -10.39 -15.07
N GLY A 114 12.37 -9.39 -14.72
CA GLY A 114 12.45 -8.11 -15.43
C GLY A 114 11.22 -7.21 -15.22
N GLU A 115 10.45 -7.46 -14.15
CA GLU A 115 9.28 -6.67 -13.78
C GLU A 115 9.67 -5.63 -12.71
N MET A 116 9.09 -4.43 -12.79
CA MET A 116 9.25 -3.44 -11.72
C MET A 116 8.49 -3.95 -10.48
N PRO A 117 9.18 -4.18 -9.37
CA PRO A 117 8.52 -4.61 -8.14
C PRO A 117 7.51 -3.60 -7.63
N GLU A 118 6.35 -4.07 -7.19
CA GLU A 118 5.32 -3.22 -6.63
C GLU A 118 4.71 -3.79 -5.34
N SER A 119 4.14 -2.92 -4.51
CA SER A 119 3.39 -3.35 -3.33
C SER A 119 2.30 -2.35 -2.94
N ILE A 120 1.23 -2.85 -2.31
CA ILE A 120 0.21 -2.01 -1.67
C ILE A 120 0.09 -2.36 -0.19
N ILE A 121 0.17 -1.32 0.65
CA ILE A 121 0.12 -1.43 2.11
C ILE A 121 -1.15 -0.73 2.61
N PRO A 122 -2.09 -1.48 3.21
CA PRO A 122 -3.23 -0.87 3.89
C PRO A 122 -2.83 -0.32 5.25
N LEU A 123 -3.25 0.88 5.57
CA LEU A 123 -3.13 1.45 6.91
C LEU A 123 -4.50 1.85 7.44
N THR A 124 -4.86 1.35 8.60
CA THR A 124 -6.08 1.74 9.30
C THR A 124 -5.76 2.14 10.74
N PRO A 125 -6.36 3.23 11.28
CA PRO A 125 -6.05 3.68 12.64
C PRO A 125 -6.28 2.59 13.69
N SER A 126 -7.36 1.82 13.54
CA SER A 126 -7.75 0.79 14.50
C SER A 126 -6.87 -0.45 14.51
N THR A 127 -6.11 -0.72 13.45
CA THR A 127 -5.25 -1.90 13.34
C THR A 127 -3.78 -1.51 13.31
N SER A 128 -3.40 -0.62 12.39
CA SER A 128 -2.00 -0.28 12.14
C SER A 128 -1.35 0.48 13.31
N PHE A 129 -2.14 1.31 14.01
CA PHE A 129 -1.68 2.15 15.12
C PHE A 129 -2.25 1.73 16.48
N ARG A 130 -2.70 0.48 16.61
CA ARG A 130 -3.27 -0.01 17.86
C ARG A 130 -2.17 -0.40 18.86
N PHE A 131 -2.05 0.36 19.93
CA PHE A 131 -1.10 0.13 21.01
C PHE A 131 -1.68 -0.65 22.21
N TYR A 132 -2.98 -0.96 22.20
CA TYR A 132 -3.71 -1.48 23.36
C TYR A 132 -4.14 -2.94 23.23
N SER A 133 -3.37 -3.82 22.70
CA SER A 133 -3.70 -5.24 22.86
C SER A 133 -2.69 -5.88 23.80
N ALA A 134 -3.17 -6.33 24.94
CA ALA A 134 -2.34 -6.83 26.02
C ALA A 134 -1.38 -7.98 25.64
N GLN A 135 -1.62 -8.69 24.54
CA GLN A 135 -0.80 -9.86 24.16
C GLN A 135 -0.37 -9.89 22.69
N GLY A 136 -0.82 -8.98 21.84
CA GLY A 136 -0.56 -9.03 20.40
C GLY A 136 -1.16 -10.26 19.69
N THR A 137 -0.90 -10.39 18.40
CA THR A 137 -1.25 -11.58 17.61
C THR A 137 -0.22 -12.70 17.84
N ALA A 138 -0.54 -13.94 17.46
CA ALA A 138 0.41 -15.06 17.53
C ALA A 138 1.69 -14.77 16.73
N ASN A 139 1.57 -14.17 15.56
CA ASN A 139 2.71 -13.80 14.71
C ASN A 139 3.58 -12.71 15.35
N GLU A 140 2.98 -11.72 16.00
CA GLU A 140 3.73 -10.69 16.75
C GLU A 140 4.52 -11.30 17.89
N ARG A 141 3.92 -12.23 18.64
CA ARG A 141 4.63 -12.91 19.73
C ARG A 141 5.78 -13.78 19.20
N ALA A 142 5.58 -14.50 18.09
CA ALA A 142 6.63 -15.28 17.46
C ALA A 142 7.79 -14.38 17.01
N LEU A 143 7.49 -13.28 16.31
CA LEU A 143 8.49 -12.30 15.90
C LEU A 143 9.27 -11.72 17.08
N MET A 144 8.57 -11.32 18.14
CA MET A 144 9.22 -10.81 19.36
C MET A 144 10.10 -11.86 20.02
N TYR A 145 9.66 -13.11 20.04
CA TYR A 145 10.45 -14.23 20.56
C TYR A 145 11.75 -14.40 19.76
N ASP A 146 11.65 -14.43 18.43
CA ASP A 146 12.81 -14.57 17.55
C ASP A 146 13.81 -13.41 17.72
N ILE A 147 13.32 -12.17 17.82
CA ILE A 147 14.16 -10.99 18.08
C ILE A 147 14.85 -11.11 19.44
N LEU A 148 14.13 -11.54 20.48
CA LEU A 148 14.70 -11.70 21.83
C LEU A 148 15.77 -12.80 21.88
N CYS A 149 15.61 -13.86 21.09
CA CYS A 149 16.63 -14.93 20.99
C CYS A 149 17.92 -14.46 20.31
N GLU A 150 17.86 -13.48 19.41
CA GLU A 150 19.03 -12.89 18.75
C GLU A 150 19.77 -11.86 19.60
N LEU A 151 19.12 -11.33 20.66
CA LEU A 151 19.75 -10.35 21.55
C LEU A 151 20.74 -11.04 22.51
N PRO A 152 21.91 -10.42 22.78
CA PRO A 152 22.81 -10.96 23.77
C PRO A 152 22.14 -11.00 25.16
N PRO A 153 22.40 -12.06 25.97
CA PRO A 153 21.80 -12.14 27.30
C PRO A 153 22.17 -10.92 28.15
N VAL A 154 21.15 -10.27 28.71
CA VAL A 154 21.36 -9.12 29.59
C VAL A 154 22.06 -9.65 30.82
N SER A 155 23.34 -9.34 30.99
CA SER A 155 24.05 -9.59 32.23
C SER A 155 23.57 -8.60 33.30
N TYR A 156 22.80 -9.09 34.23
CA TYR A 156 22.53 -8.32 35.49
C TYR A 156 23.81 -8.25 36.27
N THR A 157 24.44 -7.08 36.26
CA THR A 157 25.46 -6.70 37.26
C THR A 157 24.79 -6.09 38.47
#